data_5f705f5500605382fd8a619f2f25ae20
#
_entry.id   5f705f5500605382fd8a619f2f25ae20
#
_cell.length_a   1.000
_cell.length_b   1.000
_cell.length_c   1.000
_cell.angle_alpha   90.00
_cell.angle_beta   90.00
_cell.angle_gamma   90.00
#
_symmetry.space_group_name_H-M   'P 1'
#
loop_
_entity.id
_entity.type
_entity.pdbx_description
1 polymer ?
#
loop_
_entity_poly.entity_id
_entity_poly.type
_entity_poly.pdbx_seq_one_letter_code
_entity_poly.pdbx_strand_id
1 'polypeptide(L)'
;MIVIVGAGLIGLGIAYELAKRGASVRVIDAHEPGRAASWAGAGMLAPFTEAPESAEFEAFCVESLTRYPRFVEDLRARGGVDARLKLDGIVEVAYDDAAEQRLRERVAVLSARGVAARWISRDEAHTLEPALAAGIRGAACSEHEGHVDNRRLGRALHATCEALGVRIDANAGSVAIEADARRVLGVRGPDGFIPADAVVNAAGAWAGDLSGVPAQARVPVVPIKGQMLALAMPRELVRRVLWVPGAYLVPREDGRLLVGATVERAGFDTRVTARGMGSLLGAALAALPALGELAVVETWAGLRPGSADGLPYIGATALGGYHVAAGHYRNGILLTPATAVLVADLLEGRSAGIAAFSPQRDHEPLPTVAK
;
A
#
# COMPACT_ATOMS: atom_id res chain seq x y z
N MET A 1 -16.45 -18.50 -12.94
CA MET A 1 -15.92 -17.14 -13.10
C MET A 1 -15.71 -16.51 -11.73
N ILE A 2 -14.57 -15.85 -11.52
CA ILE A 2 -14.26 -15.10 -10.29
C ILE A 2 -14.51 -13.61 -10.55
N VAL A 3 -15.26 -12.95 -9.66
CA VAL A 3 -15.48 -11.49 -9.72
C VAL A 3 -14.69 -10.81 -8.59
N ILE A 4 -13.93 -9.78 -8.92
CA ILE A 4 -13.17 -8.97 -7.97
C ILE A 4 -13.81 -7.58 -7.89
N VAL A 5 -14.19 -7.15 -6.70
CA VAL A 5 -14.74 -5.81 -6.45
C VAL A 5 -13.61 -4.92 -5.94
N GLY A 6 -13.25 -3.95 -6.74
CA GLY A 6 -12.14 -3.01 -6.52
C GLY A 6 -10.96 -3.24 -7.47
N ALA A 7 -10.65 -2.25 -8.30
CA ALA A 7 -9.53 -2.22 -9.23
C ALA A 7 -8.34 -1.40 -8.70
N GLY A 8 -8.11 -1.41 -7.37
CA GLY A 8 -6.87 -0.96 -6.76
C GLY A 8 -5.73 -1.93 -7.02
N LEU A 9 -4.50 -1.64 -6.54
CA LEU A 9 -3.34 -2.51 -6.73
C LEU A 9 -3.58 -3.93 -6.21
N ILE A 10 -4.27 -4.09 -5.09
CA ILE A 10 -4.61 -5.42 -4.52
C ILE A 10 -5.55 -6.17 -5.48
N GLY A 11 -6.65 -5.56 -5.90
CA GLY A 11 -7.62 -6.22 -6.78
C GLY A 11 -7.03 -6.56 -8.16
N LEU A 12 -6.31 -5.60 -8.77
CA LEU A 12 -5.61 -5.85 -10.05
C LEU A 12 -4.48 -6.88 -9.91
N GLY A 13 -3.74 -6.88 -8.79
CA GLY A 13 -2.72 -7.87 -8.51
C GLY A 13 -3.30 -9.29 -8.42
N ILE A 14 -4.44 -9.46 -7.73
CA ILE A 14 -5.17 -10.73 -7.65
C ILE A 14 -5.68 -11.14 -9.04
N ALA A 15 -6.27 -10.21 -9.79
CA ALA A 15 -6.75 -10.46 -11.15
C ALA A 15 -5.62 -10.93 -12.07
N TYR A 16 -4.49 -10.25 -12.03
CA TYR A 16 -3.29 -10.63 -12.77
C TYR A 16 -2.83 -12.06 -12.44
N GLU A 17 -2.68 -12.38 -11.15
CA GLU A 17 -2.17 -13.70 -10.76
C GLU A 17 -3.15 -14.82 -11.13
N LEU A 18 -4.45 -14.63 -10.94
CA LEU A 18 -5.49 -15.58 -11.33
C LEU A 18 -5.55 -15.77 -12.85
N ALA A 19 -5.55 -14.68 -13.63
CA ALA A 19 -5.60 -14.76 -15.09
C ALA A 19 -4.34 -15.40 -15.67
N LYS A 20 -3.16 -15.12 -15.10
CA LYS A 20 -1.90 -15.77 -15.45
C LYS A 20 -1.94 -17.29 -15.22
N ARG A 21 -2.73 -17.75 -14.24
CA ARG A 21 -2.99 -19.17 -13.96
C ARG A 21 -4.11 -19.77 -14.81
N GLY A 22 -4.73 -18.98 -15.69
CA GLY A 22 -5.79 -19.43 -16.61
C GLY A 22 -7.21 -19.36 -16.04
N ALA A 23 -7.42 -18.70 -14.91
CA ALA A 23 -8.75 -18.48 -14.36
C ALA A 23 -9.53 -17.42 -15.15
N SER A 24 -10.85 -17.60 -15.27
CA SER A 24 -11.76 -16.58 -15.81
C SER A 24 -12.07 -15.53 -14.74
N VAL A 25 -11.61 -14.28 -14.97
CA VAL A 25 -11.68 -13.19 -13.99
C VAL A 25 -12.36 -11.97 -14.59
N ARG A 26 -13.21 -11.32 -13.80
CA ARG A 26 -13.79 -10.01 -14.08
C ARG A 26 -13.55 -9.08 -12.89
N VAL A 27 -13.08 -7.86 -13.14
CA VAL A 27 -12.88 -6.83 -12.13
C VAL A 27 -13.94 -5.76 -12.30
N ILE A 28 -14.50 -5.26 -11.18
CA ILE A 28 -15.49 -4.18 -11.18
C ILE A 28 -15.02 -3.11 -10.21
N ASP A 29 -14.96 -1.86 -10.65
CA ASP A 29 -14.67 -0.72 -9.77
C ASP A 29 -15.72 0.37 -9.91
N ALA A 30 -16.14 0.93 -8.79
CA ALA A 30 -17.08 2.05 -8.74
C ALA A 30 -16.55 3.31 -9.45
N HIS A 31 -15.23 3.43 -9.52
CA HIS A 31 -14.49 4.59 -10.03
C HIS A 31 -13.48 4.18 -11.12
N GLU A 32 -12.61 5.12 -11.47
CA GLU A 32 -11.47 4.85 -12.34
C GLU A 32 -10.48 3.91 -11.64
N PRO A 33 -10.00 2.84 -12.30
CA PRO A 33 -9.06 1.89 -11.73
C PRO A 33 -7.80 2.55 -11.16
N GLY A 34 -7.39 2.11 -9.98
CA GLY A 34 -6.17 2.57 -9.32
C GLY A 34 -6.21 3.97 -8.71
N ARG A 35 -7.30 4.73 -8.80
CA ARG A 35 -7.38 6.16 -8.41
C ARG A 35 -7.64 6.44 -6.93
N ALA A 36 -7.80 5.42 -6.09
CA ALA A 36 -8.00 5.58 -4.65
C ALA A 36 -6.65 5.54 -3.87
N ALA A 37 -6.56 4.77 -2.78
CA ALA A 37 -5.36 4.65 -1.95
C ALA A 37 -4.10 4.27 -2.74
N SER A 38 -4.25 3.44 -3.76
CA SER A 38 -3.17 2.99 -4.63
C SER A 38 -2.48 4.15 -5.37
N TRP A 39 -3.25 5.11 -5.88
CA TRP A 39 -2.73 6.30 -6.55
C TRP A 39 -2.15 7.30 -5.56
N ALA A 40 -2.79 7.44 -4.39
CA ALA A 40 -2.42 8.44 -3.40
C ALA A 40 -1.15 8.08 -2.60
N GLY A 41 -0.74 6.82 -2.58
CA GLY A 41 0.42 6.36 -1.84
C GLY A 41 1.76 6.89 -2.38
N ALA A 42 2.81 6.70 -1.60
CA ALA A 42 4.19 7.05 -1.99
C ALA A 42 4.98 5.89 -2.59
N GLY A 43 4.41 4.70 -2.68
CA GLY A 43 5.08 3.55 -3.27
C GLY A 43 6.23 2.96 -2.46
N MET A 44 6.36 3.29 -1.18
CA MET A 44 7.42 2.74 -0.34
C MET A 44 7.29 1.23 -0.19
N LEU A 45 8.44 0.56 -0.17
CA LEU A 45 8.63 -0.87 0.04
C LEU A 45 9.56 -1.02 1.24
N ALA A 46 8.99 -0.97 2.46
CA ALA A 46 9.70 -0.68 3.70
C ALA A 46 9.37 -1.66 4.84
N PRO A 47 9.55 -2.99 4.67
CA PRO A 47 9.20 -3.96 5.70
C PRO A 47 9.96 -3.78 7.03
N PHE A 48 11.19 -3.26 6.98
CA PHE A 48 12.02 -3.10 8.18
C PHE A 48 11.97 -1.68 8.77
N THR A 49 11.86 -0.66 7.91
CA THR A 49 11.75 0.74 8.35
C THR A 49 10.39 1.01 9.00
N GLU A 50 9.29 0.44 8.48
CA GLU A 50 7.96 0.52 9.10
C GLU A 50 7.84 -0.36 10.35
N ALA A 51 8.75 -1.32 10.57
CA ALA A 51 8.90 -2.15 11.76
C ALA A 51 7.56 -2.72 12.28
N PRO A 52 6.90 -3.64 11.57
CA PRO A 52 5.65 -4.25 12.04
C PRO A 52 5.85 -5.01 13.35
N GLU A 53 4.89 -4.90 14.26
CA GLU A 53 4.95 -5.56 15.58
C GLU A 53 4.79 -7.08 15.50
N SER A 54 4.06 -7.58 14.50
CA SER A 54 3.83 -9.02 14.30
C SER A 54 4.92 -9.64 13.43
N ALA A 55 5.59 -10.68 13.94
CA ALA A 55 6.60 -11.44 13.18
C ALA A 55 6.02 -12.12 11.92
N GLU A 56 4.76 -12.60 11.98
CA GLU A 56 4.08 -13.17 10.82
C GLU A 56 3.82 -12.11 9.75
N PHE A 57 3.44 -10.91 10.18
CA PHE A 57 3.21 -9.80 9.27
C PHE A 57 4.52 -9.29 8.66
N GLU A 58 5.58 -9.18 9.45
CA GLU A 58 6.92 -8.85 8.93
C GLU A 58 7.38 -9.88 7.89
N ALA A 59 7.24 -11.18 8.19
CA ALA A 59 7.60 -12.25 7.25
C ALA A 59 6.82 -12.13 5.92
N PHE A 60 5.54 -11.81 5.97
CA PHE A 60 4.71 -11.60 4.79
C PHE A 60 5.11 -10.34 4.01
N CYS A 61 5.51 -9.26 4.70
CA CYS A 61 6.05 -8.06 4.09
C CYS A 61 7.39 -8.35 3.37
N VAL A 62 8.28 -9.09 3.99
CA VAL A 62 9.58 -9.49 3.42
C VAL A 62 9.40 -10.42 2.23
N GLU A 63 8.51 -11.41 2.33
CA GLU A 63 8.15 -12.27 1.21
C GLU A 63 7.66 -11.44 0.01
N SER A 64 6.79 -10.47 0.27
CA SER A 64 6.27 -9.60 -0.77
C SER A 64 7.34 -8.75 -1.42
N LEU A 65 8.25 -8.15 -0.63
CA LEU A 65 9.39 -7.39 -1.15
C LEU A 65 10.28 -8.27 -2.04
N THR A 66 10.57 -9.49 -1.61
CA THR A 66 11.39 -10.44 -2.40
C THR A 66 10.78 -10.77 -3.77
N ARG A 67 9.46 -10.73 -3.89
CA ARG A 67 8.76 -10.96 -5.15
C ARG A 67 8.79 -9.77 -6.12
N TYR A 68 9.04 -8.56 -5.63
CA TYR A 68 8.90 -7.32 -6.40
C TYR A 68 9.73 -7.30 -7.71
N PRO A 69 11.03 -7.65 -7.72
CA PRO A 69 11.82 -7.57 -8.95
C PRO A 69 11.21 -8.38 -10.11
N ARG A 70 10.88 -9.64 -9.84
CA ARG A 70 10.25 -10.52 -10.85
C ARG A 70 8.84 -10.07 -11.21
N PHE A 71 8.08 -9.58 -10.22
CA PHE A 71 6.72 -9.09 -10.43
C PHE A 71 6.68 -7.91 -11.41
N VAL A 72 7.48 -6.87 -11.20
CA VAL A 72 7.48 -5.69 -12.08
C VAL A 72 8.08 -5.99 -13.46
N GLU A 73 9.02 -6.94 -13.54
CA GLU A 73 9.59 -7.40 -14.81
C GLU A 73 8.52 -8.13 -15.65
N ASP A 74 7.74 -9.03 -15.05
CA ASP A 74 6.65 -9.74 -15.75
C ASP A 74 5.55 -8.77 -16.20
N LEU A 75 5.19 -7.78 -15.36
CA LEU A 75 4.25 -6.73 -15.74
C LEU A 75 4.77 -5.90 -16.92
N ARG A 76 6.04 -5.54 -16.91
CA ARG A 76 6.67 -4.80 -18.01
C ARG A 76 6.68 -5.63 -19.29
N ALA A 77 7.03 -6.91 -19.21
CA ALA A 77 7.10 -7.80 -20.36
C ALA A 77 5.73 -7.99 -21.03
N ARG A 78 4.65 -8.07 -20.25
CA ARG A 78 3.28 -8.31 -20.75
C ARG A 78 2.52 -7.03 -21.09
N GLY A 79 2.57 -6.03 -20.21
CA GLY A 79 1.79 -4.80 -20.31
C GLY A 79 2.56 -3.59 -20.86
N GLY A 80 3.88 -3.72 -21.13
CA GLY A 80 4.71 -2.68 -21.73
C GLY A 80 5.02 -1.48 -20.81
N VAL A 81 4.58 -1.48 -19.55
CA VAL A 81 4.74 -0.35 -18.62
C VAL A 81 5.78 -0.69 -17.55
N ASP A 82 6.81 0.14 -17.47
CA ASP A 82 7.83 0.06 -16.43
C ASP A 82 7.36 0.76 -15.14
N ALA A 83 7.28 0.04 -14.03
CA ALA A 83 6.84 0.54 -12.73
C ALA A 83 7.93 1.30 -11.95
N ARG A 84 9.14 1.42 -12.50
CA ARG A 84 10.27 2.16 -11.89
C ARG A 84 10.59 1.70 -10.46
N LEU A 85 10.84 0.42 -10.31
CA LEU A 85 11.31 -0.16 -9.04
C LEU A 85 12.71 0.33 -8.72
N LYS A 86 12.92 0.82 -7.48
CA LYS A 86 14.23 1.17 -6.92
C LYS A 86 14.35 0.57 -5.53
N LEU A 87 15.36 -0.25 -5.33
CA LEU A 87 15.74 -0.87 -4.05
C LEU A 87 17.15 -0.40 -3.67
N ASP A 88 17.32 0.91 -3.59
CA ASP A 88 18.59 1.59 -3.31
C ASP A 88 18.71 2.08 -1.87
N GLY A 89 17.81 1.63 -1.04
CA GLY A 89 17.80 1.84 0.41
C GLY A 89 16.86 2.93 0.88
N ILE A 90 16.55 2.85 2.19
CA ILE A 90 15.85 3.89 2.95
C ILE A 90 16.78 4.41 4.02
N VAL A 91 16.84 5.72 4.19
CA VAL A 91 17.65 6.41 5.20
C VAL A 91 16.70 7.04 6.22
N GLU A 92 16.69 6.52 7.45
CA GLU A 92 15.94 7.10 8.56
C GLU A 92 16.87 7.93 9.46
N VAL A 93 16.59 9.23 9.54
CA VAL A 93 17.48 10.24 10.11
C VAL A 93 17.19 10.46 11.60
N ALA A 94 18.24 10.45 12.43
CA ALA A 94 18.19 10.81 13.85
C ALA A 94 18.61 12.27 14.06
N TYR A 95 17.81 13.03 14.83
CA TYR A 95 18.07 14.43 15.16
C TYR A 95 18.45 14.66 16.62
N ASP A 96 18.18 13.69 17.49
CA ASP A 96 18.48 13.75 18.92
C ASP A 96 19.03 12.40 19.41
N ASP A 97 19.51 12.40 20.66
CA ASP A 97 20.13 11.21 21.28
C ASP A 97 19.14 10.06 21.45
N ALA A 98 17.86 10.36 21.72
CA ALA A 98 16.83 9.33 21.89
C ALA A 98 16.52 8.63 20.55
N ALA A 99 16.43 9.39 19.46
CA ALA A 99 16.27 8.85 18.11
C ALA A 99 17.50 8.04 17.69
N GLU A 100 18.70 8.53 17.94
CA GLU A 100 19.95 7.80 17.69
C GLU A 100 19.98 6.46 18.39
N GLN A 101 19.71 6.44 19.71
CA GLN A 101 19.71 5.20 20.50
C GLN A 101 18.70 4.20 19.96
N ARG A 102 17.45 4.62 19.74
CA ARG A 102 16.37 3.77 19.20
C ARG A 102 16.75 3.17 17.84
N LEU A 103 17.31 3.98 16.94
CA LEU A 103 17.68 3.50 15.61
C LEU A 103 18.88 2.56 15.64
N ARG A 104 19.87 2.81 16.50
CA ARG A 104 21.01 1.90 16.70
C ARG A 104 20.57 0.55 17.26
N GLU A 105 19.67 0.53 18.25
CA GLU A 105 19.10 -0.69 18.81
C GLU A 105 18.35 -1.48 17.73
N ARG A 106 17.50 -0.82 16.94
CA ARG A 106 16.78 -1.46 15.82
C ARG A 106 17.76 -2.03 14.78
N VAL A 107 18.76 -1.28 14.38
CA VAL A 107 19.79 -1.75 13.43
C VAL A 107 20.52 -2.98 13.99
N ALA A 108 20.89 -2.99 15.27
CA ALA A 108 21.55 -4.14 15.88
C ALA A 108 20.67 -5.40 15.82
N VAL A 109 19.37 -5.28 16.13
CA VAL A 109 18.41 -6.39 16.04
C VAL A 109 18.27 -6.87 14.59
N LEU A 110 18.11 -5.98 13.63
CA LEU A 110 17.97 -6.34 12.21
C LEU A 110 19.23 -7.00 11.66
N SER A 111 20.41 -6.44 11.96
CA SER A 111 21.70 -7.00 11.53
C SER A 111 21.96 -8.40 12.13
N ALA A 112 21.60 -8.62 13.40
CA ALA A 112 21.70 -9.92 14.03
C ALA A 112 20.79 -10.99 13.37
N ARG A 113 19.73 -10.56 12.69
CA ARG A 113 18.81 -11.39 11.89
C ARG A 113 19.26 -11.54 10.43
N GLY A 114 20.42 -11.00 10.06
CA GLY A 114 20.95 -11.05 8.69
C GLY A 114 20.32 -10.05 7.72
N VAL A 115 19.55 -9.07 8.22
CA VAL A 115 19.02 -7.99 7.40
C VAL A 115 20.13 -6.99 7.11
N ALA A 116 20.24 -6.55 5.85
CA ALA A 116 21.22 -5.54 5.42
C ALA A 116 20.82 -4.14 5.93
N ALA A 117 20.97 -3.92 7.21
CA ALA A 117 20.72 -2.65 7.88
C ALA A 117 21.95 -2.23 8.67
N ARG A 118 22.30 -0.94 8.60
CA ARG A 118 23.46 -0.40 9.33
C ARG A 118 23.20 1.02 9.82
N TRP A 119 23.85 1.35 10.92
CA TRP A 119 23.95 2.74 11.36
C TRP A 119 25.05 3.44 10.55
N ILE A 120 24.75 4.66 10.09
CA ILE A 120 25.71 5.55 9.41
C ILE A 120 25.93 6.81 10.22
N SER A 121 27.18 7.27 10.26
CA SER A 121 27.54 8.52 10.92
C SER A 121 26.93 9.72 10.20
N ARG A 122 26.94 10.88 10.88
CA ARG A 122 26.52 12.15 10.27
C ARG A 122 27.26 12.43 8.97
N ASP A 123 28.56 12.28 8.94
CA ASP A 123 29.40 12.59 7.76
C ASP A 123 29.11 11.64 6.61
N GLU A 124 28.89 10.37 6.92
CA GLU A 124 28.47 9.37 5.94
C GLU A 124 27.05 9.64 5.39
N ALA A 125 26.12 10.04 6.28
CA ALA A 125 24.78 10.42 5.87
C ALA A 125 24.80 11.65 4.93
N HIS A 126 25.63 12.66 5.21
CA HIS A 126 25.82 13.79 4.31
C HIS A 126 26.55 13.42 3.00
N THR A 127 27.38 12.39 3.00
CA THR A 127 27.96 11.86 1.76
C THR A 127 26.90 11.22 0.88
N LEU A 128 25.98 10.47 1.49
CA LEU A 128 24.88 9.82 0.78
C LEU A 128 23.80 10.82 0.32
N GLU A 129 23.44 11.75 1.19
CA GLU A 129 22.37 12.74 1.00
C GLU A 129 22.86 14.14 1.41
N PRO A 130 23.58 14.85 0.52
CA PRO A 130 24.24 16.11 0.86
C PRO A 130 23.32 17.25 1.27
N ALA A 131 22.03 17.18 0.91
CA ALA A 131 21.05 18.22 1.22
C ALA A 131 20.45 18.12 2.63
N LEU A 132 20.79 17.08 3.42
CA LEU A 132 20.33 16.95 4.80
C LEU A 132 20.80 18.13 5.67
N ALA A 133 19.94 18.55 6.60
CA ALA A 133 20.28 19.59 7.58
C ALA A 133 21.51 19.20 8.41
N ALA A 134 22.35 20.19 8.76
CA ALA A 134 23.60 19.95 9.47
C ALA A 134 23.43 19.37 10.90
N GLY A 135 22.24 19.52 11.50
CA GLY A 135 21.96 19.14 12.90
C GLY A 135 21.66 17.67 13.15
N ILE A 136 21.82 16.80 12.16
CA ILE A 136 21.57 15.36 12.33
C ILE A 136 22.64 14.69 13.21
N ARG A 137 22.28 13.61 13.91
CA ARG A 137 23.21 12.75 14.69
C ARG A 137 23.81 11.64 13.82
N GLY A 138 23.08 11.16 12.87
CA GLY A 138 23.36 10.08 11.97
C GLY A 138 22.06 9.51 11.42
N ALA A 139 22.11 8.31 10.87
CA ALA A 139 20.93 7.65 10.33
C ALA A 139 21.02 6.12 10.38
N ALA A 140 19.87 5.46 10.38
CA ALA A 140 19.78 4.04 10.04
C ALA A 140 19.59 3.92 8.53
N CYS A 141 20.35 3.05 7.88
CA CYS A 141 20.23 2.75 6.46
C CYS A 141 19.81 1.29 6.30
N SER A 142 18.70 1.06 5.59
CA SER A 142 18.20 -0.27 5.22
C SER A 142 18.41 -0.45 3.73
N GLU A 143 19.37 -1.31 3.34
CA GLU A 143 19.96 -1.29 1.97
C GLU A 143 19.08 -1.88 0.87
N HIS A 144 18.15 -2.80 1.22
CA HIS A 144 17.30 -3.51 0.25
C HIS A 144 15.84 -3.07 0.25
N GLU A 145 15.53 -2.05 1.02
CA GLU A 145 14.25 -1.35 0.93
C GLU A 145 14.28 -0.27 -0.15
N GLY A 146 13.15 0.34 -0.42
CA GLY A 146 13.09 1.39 -1.41
C GLY A 146 11.69 1.77 -1.81
N HIS A 147 11.45 1.95 -3.10
CA HIS A 147 10.14 2.34 -3.61
C HIS A 147 9.87 1.87 -5.04
N VAL A 148 8.60 1.88 -5.41
CA VAL A 148 8.10 1.74 -6.78
C VAL A 148 7.27 2.99 -7.13
N ASP A 149 7.22 3.38 -8.40
CA ASP A 149 6.21 4.37 -8.80
C ASP A 149 4.83 3.69 -8.82
N ASN A 150 4.07 3.92 -7.74
CA ASN A 150 2.77 3.30 -7.52
C ASN A 150 1.73 3.67 -8.59
N ARG A 151 1.81 4.88 -9.17
CA ARG A 151 0.91 5.30 -10.26
C ARG A 151 1.25 4.55 -11.54
N ARG A 152 2.53 4.32 -11.82
CA ARG A 152 2.98 3.49 -12.95
C ARG A 152 2.69 2.01 -12.71
N LEU A 153 2.87 1.52 -11.47
CA LEU A 153 2.52 0.15 -11.10
C LEU A 153 1.02 -0.15 -11.34
N GLY A 154 0.12 0.79 -10.99
CA GLY A 154 -1.30 0.67 -11.28
C GLY A 154 -1.58 0.55 -12.78
N ARG A 155 -0.92 1.38 -13.59
CA ARG A 155 -1.03 1.31 -15.07
C ARG A 155 -0.45 0.01 -15.63
N ALA A 156 0.69 -0.46 -15.08
CA ALA A 156 1.30 -1.71 -15.49
C ALA A 156 0.40 -2.92 -15.23
N LEU A 157 -0.21 -2.98 -14.04
CA LEU A 157 -1.17 -4.02 -13.68
C LEU A 157 -2.41 -3.97 -14.55
N HIS A 158 -2.99 -2.78 -14.77
CA HIS A 158 -4.15 -2.61 -15.62
C HIS A 158 -3.89 -3.13 -17.04
N ALA A 159 -2.82 -2.64 -17.68
CA ALA A 159 -2.45 -3.05 -19.04
C ALA A 159 -2.15 -4.56 -19.13
N THR A 160 -1.51 -5.12 -18.08
CA THR A 160 -1.23 -6.56 -18.04
C THR A 160 -2.50 -7.39 -17.89
N CYS A 161 -3.44 -6.96 -17.05
CA CYS A 161 -4.74 -7.60 -16.91
C CYS A 161 -5.50 -7.62 -18.24
N GLU A 162 -5.53 -6.51 -18.96
CA GLU A 162 -6.15 -6.42 -20.30
C GLU A 162 -5.46 -7.37 -21.30
N ALA A 163 -4.12 -7.40 -21.31
CA ALA A 163 -3.35 -8.30 -22.17
C ALA A 163 -3.60 -9.78 -21.86
N LEU A 164 -3.98 -10.12 -20.62
CA LEU A 164 -4.37 -11.47 -20.19
C LEU A 164 -5.87 -11.75 -20.40
N GLY A 165 -6.64 -10.84 -20.99
CA GLY A 165 -8.06 -11.01 -21.26
C GLY A 165 -8.97 -10.81 -20.04
N VAL A 166 -8.49 -10.17 -18.97
CA VAL A 166 -9.33 -9.80 -17.83
C VAL A 166 -10.28 -8.68 -18.25
N ARG A 167 -11.56 -8.87 -18.05
CA ARG A 167 -12.54 -7.80 -18.24
C ARG A 167 -12.53 -6.88 -17.01
N ILE A 168 -12.34 -5.57 -17.24
CA ILE A 168 -12.33 -4.54 -16.19
C ILE A 168 -13.47 -3.57 -16.48
N ASP A 169 -14.49 -3.57 -15.62
CA ASP A 169 -15.61 -2.63 -15.68
C ASP A 169 -15.30 -1.45 -14.76
N ALA A 170 -14.78 -0.38 -15.36
CA ALA A 170 -14.46 0.86 -14.68
C ALA A 170 -15.68 1.79 -14.57
N ASN A 171 -15.69 2.66 -13.56
CA ASN A 171 -16.78 3.64 -13.34
C ASN A 171 -18.17 2.99 -13.26
N ALA A 172 -18.21 1.76 -12.72
CA ALA A 172 -19.45 1.00 -12.60
C ALA A 172 -20.43 1.57 -11.53
N GLY A 173 -20.02 2.63 -10.81
CA GLY A 173 -20.85 3.22 -9.77
C GLY A 173 -21.09 2.25 -8.61
N SER A 174 -22.30 2.26 -8.07
CA SER A 174 -22.63 1.44 -6.90
C SER A 174 -22.74 -0.04 -7.27
N VAL A 175 -22.02 -0.89 -6.53
CA VAL A 175 -22.10 -2.35 -6.65
C VAL A 175 -22.57 -2.97 -5.33
N ALA A 176 -23.30 -4.07 -5.42
CA ALA A 176 -23.78 -4.83 -4.27
C ALA A 176 -23.52 -6.32 -4.44
N ILE A 177 -23.16 -6.98 -3.35
CA ILE A 177 -23.03 -8.43 -3.31
C ILE A 177 -24.42 -9.06 -3.27
N GLU A 178 -24.67 -10.03 -4.12
CA GLU A 178 -25.85 -10.87 -4.05
C GLU A 178 -25.48 -12.25 -3.48
N ALA A 179 -26.19 -12.67 -2.46
CA ALA A 179 -25.95 -13.92 -1.78
C ALA A 179 -27.27 -14.54 -1.30
N ASP A 180 -27.28 -15.85 -1.16
CA ASP A 180 -28.28 -16.57 -0.36
C ASP A 180 -27.76 -16.76 1.09
N ALA A 181 -28.47 -17.57 1.86
CA ALA A 181 -28.10 -17.82 3.26
C ALA A 181 -26.76 -18.57 3.43
N ARG A 182 -26.20 -19.17 2.38
CA ARG A 182 -25.03 -20.06 2.44
C ARG A 182 -23.85 -19.57 1.63
N ARG A 183 -24.11 -18.92 0.49
CA ARG A 183 -23.06 -18.57 -0.47
C ARG A 183 -23.33 -17.30 -1.25
N VAL A 184 -22.28 -16.71 -1.78
CA VAL A 184 -22.38 -15.65 -2.78
C VAL A 184 -22.93 -16.21 -4.09
N LEU A 185 -23.79 -15.44 -4.76
CA LEU A 185 -24.35 -15.76 -6.08
C LEU A 185 -23.67 -14.93 -7.17
N GLY A 186 -23.23 -13.72 -6.85
CA GLY A 186 -22.59 -12.80 -7.77
C GLY A 186 -22.59 -11.37 -7.27
N VAL A 187 -22.46 -10.45 -8.21
CA VAL A 187 -22.41 -9.00 -7.97
C VAL A 187 -23.46 -8.32 -8.82
N ARG A 188 -24.21 -7.39 -8.25
CA ARG A 188 -25.12 -6.51 -8.97
C ARG A 188 -24.50 -5.14 -9.15
N GLY A 189 -24.34 -4.72 -10.39
CA GLY A 189 -23.96 -3.38 -10.79
C GLY A 189 -25.10 -2.67 -11.52
N PRO A 190 -24.88 -1.44 -12.04
CA PRO A 190 -25.85 -0.68 -12.81
C PRO A 190 -26.34 -1.43 -14.07
N ASP A 191 -25.45 -2.17 -14.72
CA ASP A 191 -25.72 -2.92 -15.95
C ASP A 191 -26.39 -4.30 -15.70
N GLY A 192 -26.72 -4.61 -14.44
CA GLY A 192 -27.43 -5.82 -14.08
C GLY A 192 -26.63 -6.76 -13.17
N PHE A 193 -27.09 -8.02 -13.11
CA PHE A 193 -26.51 -9.07 -12.30
C PHE A 193 -25.39 -9.82 -13.05
N ILE A 194 -24.28 -10.03 -12.36
CA ILE A 194 -23.11 -10.75 -12.85
C ILE A 194 -22.94 -12.00 -11.98
N PRO A 195 -23.26 -13.18 -12.45
CA PRO A 195 -23.11 -14.42 -11.71
C PRO A 195 -21.62 -14.74 -11.45
N ALA A 196 -21.29 -15.25 -10.26
CA ALA A 196 -19.93 -15.60 -9.90
C ALA A 196 -19.89 -16.88 -9.05
N ASP A 197 -18.88 -17.72 -9.28
CA ASP A 197 -18.56 -18.87 -8.43
C ASP A 197 -17.87 -18.44 -7.14
N ALA A 198 -17.07 -17.36 -7.23
CA ALA A 198 -16.44 -16.69 -6.09
C ALA A 198 -16.39 -15.17 -6.33
N VAL A 199 -16.49 -14.40 -5.24
CA VAL A 199 -16.29 -12.96 -5.21
C VAL A 199 -15.18 -12.61 -4.23
N VAL A 200 -14.26 -11.73 -4.67
CA VAL A 200 -13.19 -11.17 -3.84
C VAL A 200 -13.47 -9.69 -3.58
N ASN A 201 -13.69 -9.33 -2.32
CA ASN A 201 -13.80 -7.94 -1.90
C ASN A 201 -12.39 -7.33 -1.72
N ALA A 202 -11.95 -6.56 -2.71
CA ALA A 202 -10.72 -5.77 -2.71
C ALA A 202 -11.01 -4.26 -2.76
N ALA A 203 -12.17 -3.83 -2.22
CA ALA A 203 -12.69 -2.46 -2.31
C ALA A 203 -11.95 -1.45 -1.39
N GLY A 204 -10.76 -1.79 -0.88
CA GLY A 204 -9.92 -0.88 -0.11
C GLY A 204 -10.66 -0.29 1.10
N ALA A 205 -10.67 1.03 1.23
CA ALA A 205 -11.30 1.72 2.36
C ALA A 205 -12.84 1.54 2.44
N TRP A 206 -13.48 1.08 1.36
CA TRP A 206 -14.92 0.80 1.28
C TRP A 206 -15.27 -0.66 1.54
N ALA A 207 -14.27 -1.50 1.81
CA ALA A 207 -14.49 -2.95 1.97
C ALA A 207 -15.44 -3.31 3.12
N GLY A 208 -15.46 -2.51 4.20
CA GLY A 208 -16.36 -2.69 5.33
C GLY A 208 -17.81 -2.30 5.05
N ASP A 209 -18.04 -1.39 4.09
CA ASP A 209 -19.33 -0.79 3.77
C ASP A 209 -19.94 -1.33 2.46
N LEU A 210 -19.34 -2.38 1.87
CA LEU A 210 -19.83 -2.94 0.62
C LEU A 210 -21.26 -3.48 0.78
N SER A 211 -22.16 -2.98 -0.07
CA SER A 211 -23.59 -3.30 0.00
C SER A 211 -23.88 -4.78 -0.25
N GLY A 212 -24.92 -5.30 0.37
CA GLY A 212 -25.37 -6.70 0.21
C GLY A 212 -24.54 -7.74 0.96
N VAL A 213 -23.42 -7.37 1.59
CA VAL A 213 -22.63 -8.31 2.40
C VAL A 213 -23.36 -8.60 3.72
N PRO A 214 -23.67 -9.89 4.04
CA PRO A 214 -24.26 -10.26 5.31
C PRO A 214 -23.35 -9.91 6.50
N ALA A 215 -23.95 -9.60 7.65
CA ALA A 215 -23.21 -9.12 8.83
C ALA A 215 -22.05 -10.05 9.25
N GLN A 216 -22.27 -11.36 9.20
CA GLN A 216 -21.27 -12.38 9.56
C GLN A 216 -20.08 -12.49 8.58
N ALA A 217 -20.17 -11.87 7.41
CA ALA A 217 -19.11 -11.86 6.38
C ALA A 217 -18.46 -10.48 6.21
N ARG A 218 -18.87 -9.48 6.99
CA ARG A 218 -18.27 -8.14 6.97
C ARG A 218 -16.96 -8.11 7.74
N VAL A 219 -16.06 -7.26 7.29
CA VAL A 219 -14.79 -6.97 7.97
C VAL A 219 -14.76 -5.50 8.40
N PRO A 220 -14.26 -5.17 9.60
CA PRO A 220 -14.24 -3.79 10.09
C PRO A 220 -13.07 -3.00 9.52
N VAL A 221 -13.14 -2.67 8.22
CA VAL A 221 -12.19 -1.78 7.55
C VAL A 221 -12.71 -0.36 7.60
N VAL A 222 -11.84 0.59 7.96
CA VAL A 222 -12.18 2.01 8.05
C VAL A 222 -11.23 2.88 7.24
N PRO A 223 -11.70 4.03 6.71
CA PRO A 223 -10.85 4.97 6.02
C PRO A 223 -9.94 5.73 6.99
N ILE A 224 -8.63 5.69 6.73
CA ILE A 224 -7.62 6.51 7.42
C ILE A 224 -7.00 7.46 6.40
N LYS A 225 -7.36 8.73 6.52
CA LYS A 225 -6.90 9.79 5.61
C LYS A 225 -5.42 10.07 5.76
N GLY A 226 -4.75 10.28 4.65
CA GLY A 226 -3.38 10.79 4.57
C GLY A 226 -3.28 11.85 3.49
N GLN A 227 -2.76 13.02 3.87
CA GLN A 227 -2.46 14.10 2.94
C GLN A 227 -1.01 14.02 2.50
N MET A 228 -0.75 14.44 1.28
CA MET A 228 0.57 14.43 0.64
C MET A 228 0.73 15.63 -0.27
N LEU A 229 1.97 15.98 -0.57
CA LEU A 229 2.32 16.96 -1.60
C LEU A 229 3.51 16.46 -2.44
N ALA A 230 3.69 17.10 -3.60
CA ALA A 230 4.87 16.93 -4.43
C ALA A 230 5.53 18.28 -4.69
N LEU A 231 6.87 18.28 -4.61
CA LEU A 231 7.72 19.41 -4.96
C LEU A 231 8.41 19.12 -6.31
N ALA A 232 8.62 20.15 -7.13
CA ALA A 232 9.54 20.07 -8.27
C ALA A 232 10.97 20.01 -7.73
N MET A 233 11.76 18.97 -8.08
CA MET A 233 13.06 18.71 -7.50
C MET A 233 14.12 18.39 -8.57
N PRO A 234 15.29 19.02 -8.52
CA PRO A 234 16.46 18.56 -9.28
C PRO A 234 16.82 17.13 -8.90
N ARG A 235 17.26 16.30 -9.86
CA ARG A 235 17.52 14.87 -9.63
C ARG A 235 18.57 14.58 -8.56
N GLU A 236 19.50 15.49 -8.35
CA GLU A 236 20.62 15.34 -7.43
C GLU A 236 20.31 15.74 -5.99
N LEU A 237 19.16 16.39 -5.71
CA LEU A 237 18.87 16.94 -4.39
C LEU A 237 18.57 15.87 -3.34
N VAL A 238 17.73 14.88 -3.70
CA VAL A 238 17.40 13.70 -2.88
C VAL A 238 17.53 12.46 -3.75
N ARG A 239 18.27 11.48 -3.30
CA ARG A 239 18.60 10.28 -4.08
C ARG A 239 17.84 9.05 -3.61
N ARG A 240 17.63 8.92 -2.30
CA ARG A 240 16.98 7.79 -1.65
C ARG A 240 15.70 8.20 -0.95
N VAL A 241 14.91 7.24 -0.55
CA VAL A 241 13.81 7.51 0.38
C VAL A 241 14.41 7.98 1.70
N LEU A 242 13.96 9.14 2.17
CA LEU A 242 14.32 9.67 3.47
C LEU A 242 13.13 9.55 4.42
N TRP A 243 13.37 8.98 5.60
CA TRP A 243 12.41 8.97 6.69
C TRP A 243 12.88 9.94 7.76
N VAL A 244 12.07 10.96 8.02
CA VAL A 244 12.39 12.05 8.94
C VAL A 244 11.27 12.22 9.95
N PRO A 245 11.49 12.88 11.10
CA PRO A 245 10.42 13.14 12.05
C PRO A 245 9.23 13.87 11.39
N GLY A 246 8.07 13.22 11.43
CA GLY A 246 6.83 13.80 10.92
C GLY A 246 6.60 13.67 9.39
N ALA A 247 7.57 13.15 8.63
CA ALA A 247 7.39 12.93 7.18
C ALA A 247 8.31 11.84 6.63
N TYR A 248 8.01 11.42 5.41
CA TYR A 248 8.94 10.73 4.52
C TYR A 248 9.03 11.48 3.19
N LEU A 249 10.17 11.38 2.54
CA LEU A 249 10.45 12.03 1.26
C LEU A 249 10.85 10.96 0.24
N VAL A 250 10.13 10.90 -0.87
CA VAL A 250 10.34 9.86 -1.90
C VAL A 250 10.66 10.52 -3.24
N PRO A 251 11.92 10.42 -3.72
CA PRO A 251 12.31 10.98 -5.00
C PRO A 251 11.70 10.19 -6.15
N ARG A 252 11.34 10.90 -7.22
CA ARG A 252 10.80 10.32 -8.45
C ARG A 252 11.70 10.65 -9.64
N GLU A 253 11.82 9.73 -10.58
CA GLU A 253 12.62 9.92 -11.80
C GLU A 253 12.06 11.01 -12.73
N ASP A 254 10.80 11.37 -12.56
CA ASP A 254 10.15 12.45 -13.32
C ASP A 254 10.43 13.86 -12.75
N GLY A 255 11.34 13.98 -11.78
CA GLY A 255 11.73 15.24 -11.17
C GLY A 255 10.80 15.71 -10.05
N ARG A 256 9.93 14.86 -9.52
CA ARG A 256 9.12 15.16 -8.33
C ARG A 256 9.76 14.60 -7.07
N LEU A 257 9.60 15.31 -5.96
CA LEU A 257 9.82 14.80 -4.61
C LEU A 257 8.47 14.70 -3.91
N LEU A 258 8.05 13.49 -3.57
CA LEU A 258 6.82 13.28 -2.80
C LEU A 258 7.12 13.47 -1.32
N VAL A 259 6.28 14.25 -0.63
CA VAL A 259 6.35 14.46 0.82
C VAL A 259 5.05 13.93 1.45
N GLY A 260 5.17 13.00 2.36
CA GLY A 260 4.04 12.35 3.03
C GLY A 260 4.37 11.92 4.46
N ALA A 261 3.42 11.53 5.23
CA ALA A 261 2.01 11.77 5.03
C ALA A 261 1.34 12.00 6.39
N THR A 262 0.27 12.75 6.39
CA THR A 262 -0.56 12.85 7.60
C THR A 262 -1.29 11.53 7.90
N VAL A 263 -1.78 11.39 9.14
CA VAL A 263 -2.63 10.26 9.57
C VAL A 263 -3.82 10.85 10.32
N GLU A 264 -5.02 10.74 9.72
CA GLU A 264 -6.21 11.40 10.22
C GLU A 264 -7.41 10.45 10.18
N ARG A 265 -8.21 10.47 11.27
CA ARG A 265 -9.51 9.79 11.32
C ARG A 265 -10.59 10.79 10.91
N ALA A 266 -10.83 10.93 9.61
CA ALA A 266 -11.74 11.92 9.02
C ALA A 266 -12.88 11.29 8.20
N GLY A 267 -13.16 10.00 8.39
CA GLY A 267 -14.09 9.27 7.55
C GLY A 267 -13.65 9.32 6.09
N PHE A 268 -14.58 9.53 5.18
CA PHE A 268 -14.32 9.61 3.75
C PHE A 268 -13.96 11.01 3.24
N ASP A 269 -13.64 11.97 4.14
CA ASP A 269 -13.20 13.32 3.74
C ASP A 269 -11.78 13.29 3.14
N THR A 270 -11.65 13.66 1.87
CA THR A 270 -10.38 13.74 1.13
C THR A 270 -9.89 15.17 0.88
N ARG A 271 -10.47 16.18 1.54
CA ARG A 271 -10.02 17.56 1.39
C ARG A 271 -8.60 17.73 1.91
N VAL A 272 -7.76 18.43 1.15
CA VAL A 272 -6.45 18.89 1.60
C VAL A 272 -6.61 20.11 2.50
N THR A 273 -5.91 20.15 3.64
CA THR A 273 -6.04 21.23 4.62
C THR A 273 -4.72 22.00 4.79
N ALA A 274 -4.82 23.29 5.10
CA ALA A 274 -3.65 24.12 5.38
C ALA A 274 -2.83 23.57 6.57
N ARG A 275 -3.48 23.00 7.59
CA ARG A 275 -2.78 22.37 8.72
C ARG A 275 -1.95 21.17 8.27
N GLY A 276 -2.51 20.26 7.44
CA GLY A 276 -1.80 19.09 6.92
C GLY A 276 -0.62 19.48 6.05
N MET A 277 -0.80 20.43 5.14
CA MET A 277 0.28 20.94 4.29
C MET A 277 1.36 21.65 5.10
N GLY A 278 0.99 22.50 6.06
CA GLY A 278 1.95 23.17 6.93
C GLY A 278 2.78 22.20 7.78
N SER A 279 2.16 21.14 8.30
CA SER A 279 2.87 20.09 9.05
C SER A 279 3.89 19.35 8.17
N LEU A 280 3.49 18.92 6.97
CA LEU A 280 4.39 18.19 6.06
C LEU A 280 5.52 19.06 5.56
N LEU A 281 5.23 20.31 5.16
CA LEU A 281 6.25 21.27 4.72
C LEU A 281 7.21 21.58 5.87
N GLY A 282 6.70 21.82 7.09
CA GLY A 282 7.53 22.08 8.25
C GLY A 282 8.50 20.93 8.55
N ALA A 283 8.04 19.68 8.50
CA ALA A 283 8.88 18.50 8.69
C ALA A 283 9.94 18.35 7.57
N ALA A 284 9.53 18.54 6.32
CA ALA A 284 10.43 18.45 5.17
C ALA A 284 11.51 19.54 5.18
N LEU A 285 11.14 20.80 5.47
CA LEU A 285 12.07 21.93 5.52
C LEU A 285 13.04 21.83 6.71
N ALA A 286 12.59 21.30 7.84
CA ALA A 286 13.47 21.03 8.98
C ALA A 286 14.56 20.00 8.63
N ALA A 287 14.20 19.00 7.82
CA ALA A 287 15.11 17.95 7.38
C ALA A 287 16.04 18.39 6.22
N LEU A 288 15.48 19.12 5.26
CA LEU A 288 16.19 19.61 4.06
C LEU A 288 15.80 21.09 3.81
N PRO A 289 16.52 22.06 4.37
CA PRO A 289 16.19 23.47 4.20
C PRO A 289 16.15 23.95 2.75
N ALA A 290 16.95 23.33 1.87
CA ALA A 290 16.97 23.65 0.44
C ALA A 290 15.64 23.43 -0.30
N LEU A 291 14.72 22.65 0.29
CA LEU A 291 13.39 22.45 -0.30
C LEU A 291 12.53 23.72 -0.30
N GLY A 292 12.88 24.73 0.52
CA GLY A 292 12.13 25.99 0.64
C GLY A 292 12.01 26.78 -0.66
N GLU A 293 12.95 26.58 -1.59
CA GLU A 293 12.97 27.25 -2.90
C GLU A 293 12.24 26.45 -3.99
N LEU A 294 11.74 25.23 -3.68
CA LEU A 294 11.12 24.39 -4.68
C LEU A 294 9.61 24.68 -4.80
N ALA A 295 9.13 24.67 -6.03
CA ALA A 295 7.70 24.84 -6.30
C ALA A 295 6.88 23.62 -5.82
N VAL A 296 5.75 23.88 -5.17
CA VAL A 296 4.72 22.86 -4.93
C VAL A 296 3.97 22.60 -6.24
N VAL A 297 4.03 21.37 -6.76
CA VAL A 297 3.43 21.02 -8.06
C VAL A 297 2.14 20.22 -7.94
N GLU A 298 1.91 19.56 -6.80
CA GLU A 298 0.70 18.78 -6.57
C GLU A 298 0.41 18.65 -5.07
N THR A 299 -0.88 18.66 -4.69
CA THR A 299 -1.34 18.31 -3.34
C THR A 299 -2.54 17.40 -3.44
N TRP A 300 -2.62 16.36 -2.59
CA TRP A 300 -3.73 15.41 -2.60
C TRP A 300 -3.92 14.76 -1.25
N ALA A 301 -5.02 14.03 -1.11
CA ALA A 301 -5.26 13.13 0.01
C ALA A 301 -5.78 11.78 -0.49
N GLY A 302 -5.53 10.73 0.29
CA GLY A 302 -6.04 9.39 0.05
C GLY A 302 -6.53 8.74 1.33
N LEU A 303 -7.29 7.66 1.17
CA LEU A 303 -7.92 6.92 2.26
C LEU A 303 -7.29 5.53 2.36
N ARG A 304 -6.42 5.34 3.33
CA ARG A 304 -5.86 4.02 3.62
C ARG A 304 -6.93 3.11 4.19
N PRO A 305 -7.03 1.84 3.75
CA PRO A 305 -7.92 0.86 4.37
C PRO A 305 -7.34 0.40 5.72
N GLY A 306 -7.76 0.99 6.82
CA GLY A 306 -7.30 0.65 8.16
C GLY A 306 -8.09 -0.50 8.76
N SER A 307 -7.42 -1.36 9.54
CA SER A 307 -7.99 -2.36 10.44
C SER A 307 -7.70 -1.98 11.89
N ALA A 308 -8.35 -2.62 12.86
CA ALA A 308 -8.16 -2.32 14.27
C ALA A 308 -6.77 -2.67 14.78
N ASP A 309 -6.26 -3.81 14.34
CA ASP A 309 -4.99 -4.41 14.72
C ASP A 309 -3.83 -4.10 13.74
N GLY A 310 -4.09 -3.30 12.70
CA GLY A 310 -3.08 -2.97 11.67
C GLY A 310 -2.80 -4.10 10.68
N LEU A 311 -3.40 -5.29 10.84
CA LEU A 311 -3.20 -6.44 9.97
C LEU A 311 -4.26 -6.49 8.84
N PRO A 312 -3.93 -6.95 7.64
CA PRO A 312 -4.89 -7.09 6.57
C PRO A 312 -5.90 -8.20 6.85
N TYR A 313 -7.05 -8.13 6.20
CA TYR A 313 -8.02 -9.21 6.09
C TYR A 313 -7.81 -9.90 4.75
N ILE A 314 -7.29 -11.15 4.76
CA ILE A 314 -7.03 -11.92 3.53
C ILE A 314 -7.54 -13.35 3.75
N GLY A 315 -8.62 -13.71 3.06
CA GLY A 315 -9.13 -15.09 3.15
C GLY A 315 -10.62 -15.23 2.90
N ALA A 316 -11.11 -16.44 3.09
CA ALA A 316 -12.52 -16.79 3.04
C ALA A 316 -13.26 -16.24 4.26
N THR A 317 -14.51 -15.86 4.06
CA THR A 317 -15.42 -15.45 5.13
C THR A 317 -16.36 -16.61 5.53
N ALA A 318 -17.28 -16.35 6.46
CA ALA A 318 -18.33 -17.29 6.79
C ALA A 318 -19.35 -17.51 5.65
N LEU A 319 -19.36 -16.65 4.63
CA LEU A 319 -20.22 -16.78 3.44
C LEU A 319 -19.46 -17.56 2.35
N GLY A 320 -19.97 -18.72 1.96
CA GLY A 320 -19.34 -19.59 0.95
C GLY A 320 -19.07 -18.83 -0.37
N GLY A 321 -17.86 -18.96 -0.90
CA GLY A 321 -17.42 -18.30 -2.12
C GLY A 321 -17.15 -16.79 -1.99
N TYR A 322 -17.33 -16.18 -0.81
CA TYR A 322 -17.00 -14.77 -0.59
C TYR A 322 -15.68 -14.63 0.18
N HIS A 323 -14.73 -13.95 -0.44
CA HIS A 323 -13.39 -13.72 0.08
C HIS A 323 -13.13 -12.23 0.27
N VAL A 324 -12.22 -11.90 1.16
CA VAL A 324 -11.79 -10.51 1.41
C VAL A 324 -10.27 -10.42 1.19
N ALA A 325 -9.84 -9.32 0.60
CA ALA A 325 -8.45 -8.89 0.50
C ALA A 325 -8.39 -7.36 0.69
N ALA A 326 -8.47 -6.92 1.94
CA ALA A 326 -8.58 -5.50 2.31
C ALA A 326 -7.90 -5.22 3.66
N GLY A 327 -7.91 -3.98 4.13
CA GLY A 327 -7.31 -3.64 5.42
C GLY A 327 -5.78 -3.55 5.44
N HIS A 328 -5.13 -3.49 4.29
CA HIS A 328 -3.66 -3.46 4.17
C HIS A 328 -3.00 -2.19 4.69
N TYR A 329 -3.76 -1.21 5.11
CA TYR A 329 -3.36 0.06 5.70
C TYR A 329 -2.24 0.77 4.91
N ARG A 330 -1.03 0.88 5.50
CA ARG A 330 0.13 1.53 4.86
C ARG A 330 0.84 0.62 3.84
N ASN A 331 0.69 -0.70 4.01
CA ASN A 331 1.47 -1.70 3.32
C ASN A 331 0.83 -2.24 2.04
N GLY A 332 -0.32 -1.70 1.58
CA GLY A 332 -1.04 -2.23 0.42
C GLY A 332 -0.22 -2.27 -0.86
N ILE A 333 0.67 -1.31 -1.09
CA ILE A 333 1.57 -1.33 -2.24
C ILE A 333 2.60 -2.45 -2.06
N LEU A 334 3.33 -2.46 -0.94
CA LEU A 334 4.30 -3.50 -0.62
C LEU A 334 3.70 -4.91 -0.72
N LEU A 335 2.51 -5.11 -0.18
CA LEU A 335 1.87 -6.42 -0.07
C LEU A 335 1.18 -6.91 -1.36
N THR A 336 1.14 -6.10 -2.43
CA THR A 336 0.44 -6.46 -3.66
C THR A 336 0.86 -7.83 -4.23
N PRO A 337 2.16 -8.16 -4.43
CA PRO A 337 2.54 -9.44 -5.01
C PRO A 337 2.21 -10.64 -4.12
N ALA A 338 2.50 -10.57 -2.81
CA ALA A 338 2.23 -11.70 -1.90
C ALA A 338 0.73 -11.92 -1.68
N THR A 339 -0.06 -10.84 -1.55
CA THR A 339 -1.52 -10.94 -1.46
C THR A 339 -2.12 -11.58 -2.71
N ALA A 340 -1.63 -11.21 -3.90
CA ALA A 340 -2.10 -11.80 -5.15
C ALA A 340 -1.90 -13.31 -5.20
N VAL A 341 -0.71 -13.77 -4.83
CA VAL A 341 -0.38 -15.22 -4.79
C VAL A 341 -1.22 -15.92 -3.71
N LEU A 342 -1.27 -15.37 -2.49
CA LEU A 342 -2.02 -15.96 -1.38
C LEU A 342 -3.51 -16.14 -1.70
N VAL A 343 -4.15 -15.10 -2.28
CA VAL A 343 -5.58 -15.17 -2.65
C VAL A 343 -5.80 -16.16 -3.79
N ALA A 344 -4.91 -16.23 -4.78
CA ALA A 344 -5.01 -17.22 -5.84
C ALA A 344 -4.87 -18.64 -5.29
N ASP A 345 -3.93 -18.87 -4.38
CA ASP A 345 -3.73 -20.18 -3.73
C ASP A 345 -4.93 -20.60 -2.85
N LEU A 346 -5.56 -19.64 -2.16
CA LEU A 346 -6.80 -19.85 -1.40
C LEU A 346 -7.96 -20.30 -2.31
N LEU A 347 -8.17 -19.59 -3.43
CA LEU A 347 -9.24 -19.86 -4.36
C LEU A 347 -9.07 -21.21 -5.09
N GLU A 348 -7.84 -21.66 -5.26
CA GLU A 348 -7.49 -22.96 -5.85
C GLU A 348 -7.36 -24.10 -4.81
N GLY A 349 -7.59 -23.80 -3.52
CA GLY A 349 -7.49 -24.79 -2.43
C GLY A 349 -6.05 -25.24 -2.13
N ARG A 350 -5.05 -24.49 -2.56
CA ARG A 350 -3.61 -24.77 -2.32
C ARG A 350 -3.08 -24.18 -1.02
N SER A 351 -3.80 -23.29 -0.39
CA SER A 351 -3.45 -22.66 0.88
C SER A 351 -4.66 -22.67 1.81
N ALA A 352 -4.43 -22.83 3.10
CA ALA A 352 -5.42 -22.59 4.16
C ALA A 352 -5.49 -21.11 4.58
N GLY A 353 -4.61 -20.27 4.03
CA GLY A 353 -4.44 -18.88 4.45
C GLY A 353 -3.49 -18.72 5.64
N ILE A 354 -3.34 -17.48 6.08
CA ILE A 354 -2.58 -17.11 7.28
C ILE A 354 -3.58 -16.75 8.38
N ALA A 355 -3.53 -17.44 9.50
CA ALA A 355 -4.52 -17.31 10.57
C ALA A 355 -4.64 -15.88 11.09
N ALA A 356 -3.52 -15.17 11.24
CA ALA A 356 -3.47 -13.77 11.65
C ALA A 356 -4.17 -12.81 10.65
N PHE A 357 -4.38 -13.22 9.40
CA PHE A 357 -5.05 -12.40 8.37
C PHE A 357 -6.49 -12.86 8.09
N SER A 358 -6.95 -13.89 8.78
CA SER A 358 -8.30 -14.41 8.58
C SER A 358 -9.37 -13.31 8.75
N PRO A 359 -10.32 -13.19 7.79
CA PRO A 359 -11.50 -12.34 7.99
C PRO A 359 -12.38 -12.73 9.19
N GLN A 360 -12.20 -13.94 9.70
CA GLN A 360 -12.95 -14.51 10.81
C GLN A 360 -12.18 -14.47 12.15
N ARG A 361 -10.99 -13.80 12.18
CA ARG A 361 -10.26 -13.62 13.44
C ARG A 361 -11.03 -12.70 14.38
N ASP A 362 -10.83 -12.87 15.69
CA ASP A 362 -11.40 -11.98 16.69
C ASP A 362 -10.90 -10.55 16.48
N HIS A 363 -11.80 -9.59 16.56
CA HIS A 363 -11.50 -8.17 16.41
C HIS A 363 -11.87 -7.44 17.70
N GLU A 364 -10.93 -6.70 18.24
CA GLU A 364 -11.31 -5.62 19.13
C GLU A 364 -12.07 -4.56 18.32
N PRO A 365 -13.21 -4.05 18.84
CA PRO A 365 -13.91 -2.97 18.15
C PRO A 365 -12.99 -1.76 18.01
N LEU A 366 -12.93 -1.20 16.79
CA LEU A 366 -12.20 0.05 16.56
C LEU A 366 -12.68 1.09 17.56
N PRO A 367 -11.78 1.79 18.29
CA PRO A 367 -12.15 2.80 19.24
C PRO A 367 -13.07 3.82 18.56
N THR A 368 -14.26 3.99 19.12
CA THR A 368 -15.27 4.95 18.63
C THR A 368 -14.63 6.34 18.63
N VAL A 369 -14.57 6.98 17.49
CA VAL A 369 -14.15 8.38 17.40
C VAL A 369 -15.24 9.19 18.09
N ALA A 370 -14.92 9.75 19.25
CA ALA A 370 -15.76 10.82 19.81
C ALA A 370 -15.86 11.93 18.75
N LYS A 371 -17.10 12.32 18.42
CA LYS A 371 -17.41 13.36 17.44
C LYS A 371 -16.88 14.72 17.87
#